data_8dd1e61a09b8e83d2e10fe98a7d86b49
#
_entry.id   8dd1e61a09b8e83d2e10fe98a7d86b49
#
_cell.length_a   1.000
_cell.length_b   1.000
_cell.length_c   1.000
_cell.angle_alpha   90.00
_cell.angle_beta   90.00
_cell.angle_gamma   90.00
#
_symmetry.space_group_name_H-M   'P 1'
#
loop_
_entity.id
_entity.type
_entity.pdbx_description
1 polymer ?
#
loop_
_entity_poly.entity_id
_entity_poly.type
_entity_poly.pdbx_seq_one_letter_code
_entity_poly.pdbx_strand_id
1 'polypeptide(L)'
;DIVIPTIRDLDFLEDWRPYFEDHHLIIVQDGDPSRDIDVPEGFDYDLYNWNDIEDDLGDDRWIISKKDSACRCYGFLKADSEYVYTIDDDCFPAENPEGEEVNALKEHLENLEDPAHPHFFNTLYDQEFVRGYPFSRREGVPTAISHGLWMHIPDFDAPTQMVKPNHRNTDYVDIVQTIPNGTMFPMCGMNLAFNRELIGASMYFGLMGEGYPWGRYDDMWAGWCSKVICDHLDYGVKTGTPYIRHEKASHWKSNFKKEKKGILWQEEIIPFFEQVEFSEEADTALKCYRELAEKVKEELTEIDDYFEELAEAMKIWADKWEKENEN
;
A
#
# COMPACT_ATOMS: atom_id res chain seq x y z
N ASP A 1 -2.47 14.14 -0.70
CA ASP A 1 -1.88 13.78 -2.01
C ASP A 1 -2.43 12.45 -2.50
N ILE A 2 -2.62 12.34 -3.82
CA ILE A 2 -3.08 11.11 -4.47
C ILE A 2 -1.97 10.61 -5.39
N VAL A 3 -1.40 9.44 -5.09
CA VAL A 3 -0.28 8.85 -5.83
C VAL A 3 -0.78 7.77 -6.80
N ILE A 4 -0.47 7.94 -8.09
CA ILE A 4 -0.95 7.09 -9.17
C ILE A 4 0.24 6.57 -10.00
N PRO A 5 0.57 5.27 -9.95
CA PRO A 5 1.50 4.66 -10.88
C PRO A 5 0.79 4.40 -12.21
N THR A 6 1.44 4.69 -13.34
CA THR A 6 0.82 4.46 -14.65
C THR A 6 1.82 4.15 -15.76
N ILE A 7 1.35 3.50 -16.81
CA ILE A 7 2.04 3.29 -18.09
C ILE A 7 1.17 3.72 -19.28
N ARG A 8 0.01 4.37 -19.03
CA ARG A 8 -0.99 4.71 -20.03
C ARG A 8 -1.57 6.10 -19.80
N ASP A 9 -2.37 6.58 -20.75
CA ASP A 9 -3.13 7.79 -20.59
C ASP A 9 -4.17 7.65 -19.48
N LEU A 10 -4.50 8.77 -18.82
CA LEU A 10 -5.23 8.77 -17.55
C LEU A 10 -6.70 9.20 -17.72
N ASP A 11 -7.36 8.77 -18.80
CA ASP A 11 -8.78 9.04 -19.03
C ASP A 11 -9.68 8.61 -17.86
N PHE A 12 -9.25 7.58 -17.09
CA PHE A 12 -9.99 7.11 -15.91
C PHE A 12 -10.18 8.19 -14.83
N LEU A 13 -9.34 9.24 -14.82
CA LEU A 13 -9.48 10.37 -13.91
C LEU A 13 -10.77 11.17 -14.13
N GLU A 14 -11.38 11.07 -15.31
CA GLU A 14 -12.70 11.70 -15.56
C GLU A 14 -13.79 11.10 -14.67
N ASP A 15 -13.74 9.80 -14.39
CA ASP A 15 -14.66 9.14 -13.45
C ASP A 15 -14.38 9.58 -12.00
N TRP A 16 -13.12 9.89 -11.67
CA TRP A 16 -12.71 10.38 -10.36
C TRP A 16 -12.82 11.90 -10.18
N ARG A 17 -13.10 12.64 -11.23
CA ARG A 17 -13.13 14.12 -11.19
C ARG A 17 -13.94 14.71 -10.04
N PRO A 18 -15.15 14.21 -9.69
CA PRO A 18 -15.92 14.76 -8.58
C PRO A 18 -15.24 14.67 -7.21
N TYR A 19 -14.22 13.82 -7.10
CA TYR A 19 -13.54 13.51 -5.85
C TYR A 19 -12.08 13.95 -5.81
N PHE A 20 -11.42 14.10 -6.97
CA PHE A 20 -9.99 14.35 -7.05
C PHE A 20 -9.63 15.76 -7.55
N GLU A 21 -10.54 16.50 -8.17
CA GLU A 21 -10.21 17.79 -8.81
C GLU A 21 -9.70 18.87 -7.84
N ASP A 22 -10.04 18.79 -6.55
CA ASP A 22 -9.58 19.70 -5.49
C ASP A 22 -8.33 19.20 -4.78
N HIS A 23 -7.71 18.11 -5.23
CA HIS A 23 -6.56 17.47 -4.61
C HIS A 23 -5.37 17.41 -5.54
N HIS A 24 -4.15 17.39 -4.98
CA HIS A 24 -2.92 17.28 -5.74
C HIS A 24 -2.65 15.82 -6.12
N LEU A 25 -2.39 15.58 -7.41
CA LEU A 25 -2.07 14.27 -7.96
C LEU A 25 -0.55 14.14 -8.17
N ILE A 26 0.02 13.06 -7.71
CA ILE A 26 1.43 12.71 -7.97
C ILE A 26 1.42 11.47 -8.87
N ILE A 27 1.72 11.69 -10.14
CA ILE A 27 1.67 10.65 -11.17
C ILE A 27 3.08 10.14 -11.42
N VAL A 28 3.28 8.83 -11.27
CA VAL A 28 4.57 8.17 -11.53
C VAL A 28 4.46 7.27 -12.75
N GLN A 29 5.05 7.74 -13.85
CA GLN A 29 5.06 7.01 -15.12
C GLN A 29 6.14 5.94 -15.11
N ASP A 30 5.74 4.67 -15.15
CA ASP A 30 6.62 3.55 -15.46
C ASP A 30 6.68 3.30 -16.98
N GLY A 31 7.76 2.77 -17.49
CA GLY A 31 7.93 2.43 -18.90
C GLY A 31 8.85 3.39 -19.68
N ASP A 32 8.49 3.70 -20.92
CA ASP A 32 9.31 4.57 -21.80
C ASP A 32 9.12 6.05 -21.42
N PRO A 33 10.15 6.72 -20.88
CA PRO A 33 10.06 8.12 -20.48
C PRO A 33 9.87 9.11 -21.65
N SER A 34 10.05 8.65 -22.89
CA SER A 34 9.79 9.48 -24.08
C SER A 34 8.32 9.51 -24.51
N ARG A 35 7.49 8.67 -23.88
CA ARG A 35 6.05 8.66 -24.11
C ARG A 35 5.39 9.78 -23.31
N ASP A 36 4.68 10.67 -23.99
CA ASP A 36 3.79 11.62 -23.31
C ASP A 36 2.58 10.86 -22.76
N ILE A 37 2.25 11.11 -21.50
CA ILE A 37 1.03 10.63 -20.85
C ILE A 37 0.00 11.75 -20.91
N ASP A 38 -1.18 11.43 -21.44
CA ASP A 38 -2.30 12.38 -21.48
C ASP A 38 -3.01 12.39 -20.12
N VAL A 39 -3.06 13.57 -19.50
CA VAL A 39 -3.77 13.82 -18.23
C VAL A 39 -4.93 14.77 -18.56
N PRO A 40 -6.17 14.44 -18.19
CA PRO A 40 -7.31 15.31 -18.44
C PRO A 40 -7.13 16.73 -17.88
N GLU A 41 -7.61 17.74 -18.57
CA GLU A 41 -7.51 19.14 -18.15
C GLU A 41 -8.20 19.40 -16.79
N GLY A 42 -7.64 20.30 -15.99
CA GLY A 42 -8.27 20.82 -14.77
C GLY A 42 -7.84 20.15 -13.48
N PHE A 43 -7.00 19.13 -13.53
CA PHE A 43 -6.35 18.57 -12.33
C PHE A 43 -5.08 19.35 -12.01
N ASP A 44 -4.78 19.48 -10.71
CA ASP A 44 -3.49 19.91 -10.20
C ASP A 44 -2.60 18.67 -10.03
N TYR A 45 -1.48 18.60 -10.75
CA TYR A 45 -0.64 17.42 -10.73
C TYR A 45 0.84 17.66 -11.01
N ASP A 46 1.66 16.79 -10.45
CA ASP A 46 3.04 16.55 -10.89
C ASP A 46 3.14 15.20 -11.58
N LEU A 47 3.82 15.17 -12.73
CA LEU A 47 4.09 13.94 -13.48
C LEU A 47 5.59 13.66 -13.50
N TYR A 48 5.98 12.53 -12.94
CA TYR A 48 7.35 12.06 -12.88
C TYR A 48 7.54 10.81 -13.73
N ASN A 49 8.65 10.74 -14.44
CA ASN A 49 9.05 9.60 -15.24
C ASN A 49 10.47 9.13 -14.87
N TRP A 50 11.01 8.14 -15.59
CA TRP A 50 12.32 7.58 -15.28
C TRP A 50 13.49 8.56 -15.43
N ASN A 51 13.37 9.64 -16.24
CA ASN A 51 14.40 10.67 -16.32
C ASN A 51 14.42 11.50 -15.02
N ASP A 52 13.25 11.84 -14.49
CA ASP A 52 13.12 12.57 -13.24
C ASP A 52 13.66 11.76 -12.05
N ILE A 53 13.32 10.46 -12.00
CA ILE A 53 13.82 9.52 -10.98
C ILE A 53 15.35 9.39 -11.06
N GLU A 54 15.91 9.31 -12.27
CA GLU A 54 17.36 9.22 -12.48
C GLU A 54 18.08 10.51 -12.09
N ASP A 55 17.53 11.66 -12.44
CA ASP A 55 18.10 12.98 -12.13
C ASP A 55 18.10 13.26 -10.62
N ASP A 56 17.05 12.83 -9.90
CA ASP A 56 16.88 13.06 -8.47
C ASP A 56 17.65 12.05 -7.60
N LEU A 57 17.51 10.76 -7.89
CA LEU A 57 18.10 9.70 -7.06
C LEU A 57 19.53 9.33 -7.49
N GLY A 58 19.95 9.68 -8.71
CA GLY A 58 21.28 9.38 -9.23
C GLY A 58 21.61 7.88 -9.17
N ASP A 59 22.72 7.55 -8.51
CA ASP A 59 23.17 6.15 -8.38
C ASP A 59 22.20 5.30 -7.53
N ASP A 60 21.37 5.91 -6.69
CA ASP A 60 20.40 5.21 -5.84
C ASP A 60 19.08 4.88 -6.54
N ARG A 61 18.87 5.32 -7.80
CA ARG A 61 17.62 5.09 -8.56
C ARG A 61 17.17 3.62 -8.63
N TRP A 62 18.10 2.69 -8.45
CA TRP A 62 17.83 1.26 -8.50
C TRP A 62 16.87 0.75 -7.41
N ILE A 63 16.70 1.52 -6.33
CA ILE A 63 15.73 1.20 -5.27
C ILE A 63 14.27 1.33 -5.75
N ILE A 64 14.02 2.03 -6.86
CA ILE A 64 12.67 2.14 -7.45
C ILE A 64 12.51 1.06 -8.51
N SER A 65 11.50 0.23 -8.33
CA SER A 65 11.21 -0.91 -9.21
C SER A 65 10.72 -0.47 -10.59
N LYS A 66 11.17 -1.20 -11.64
CA LYS A 66 10.74 -1.01 -13.04
C LYS A 66 9.78 -2.12 -13.46
N LYS A 67 8.80 -1.76 -14.31
CA LYS A 67 7.75 -2.67 -14.83
C LYS A 67 6.94 -3.34 -13.71
N ASP A 68 6.72 -2.54 -12.68
CA ASP A 68 5.96 -2.94 -11.51
C ASP A 68 5.31 -1.70 -10.86
N SER A 69 4.15 -1.88 -10.24
CA SER A 69 3.41 -0.81 -9.56
C SER A 69 4.17 -0.19 -8.38
N ALA A 70 5.21 -0.87 -7.89
CA ALA A 70 6.12 -0.36 -6.85
C ALA A 70 6.86 0.92 -7.26
N CYS A 71 6.86 1.33 -8.54
CA CYS A 71 7.38 2.63 -8.97
C CYS A 71 6.70 3.79 -8.23
N ARG A 72 5.45 3.60 -7.73
CA ARG A 72 4.72 4.58 -6.90
C ARG A 72 5.48 5.03 -5.65
N CYS A 73 6.44 4.23 -5.17
CA CYS A 73 7.28 4.63 -4.04
C CYS A 73 7.98 5.97 -4.28
N TYR A 74 8.36 6.26 -5.52
CA TYR A 74 8.90 7.58 -5.84
C TYR A 74 7.88 8.70 -5.58
N GLY A 75 6.61 8.47 -5.91
CA GLY A 75 5.51 9.39 -5.59
C GLY A 75 5.32 9.58 -4.08
N PHE A 76 5.50 8.52 -3.28
CA PHE A 76 5.45 8.64 -1.82
C PHE A 76 6.58 9.51 -1.25
N LEU A 77 7.77 9.49 -1.86
CA LEU A 77 8.86 10.41 -1.49
C LEU A 77 8.54 11.87 -1.82
N LYS A 78 7.75 12.11 -2.86
CA LYS A 78 7.39 13.46 -3.33
C LYS A 78 6.13 14.02 -2.66
N ALA A 79 5.34 13.17 -2.01
CA ALA A 79 4.17 13.59 -1.26
C ALA A 79 4.59 14.43 -0.04
N ASP A 80 3.87 15.51 0.24
CA ASP A 80 4.11 16.39 1.37
C ASP A 80 2.89 16.58 2.30
N SER A 81 1.71 16.09 1.87
CA SER A 81 0.49 16.11 2.68
C SER A 81 0.52 15.10 3.81
N GLU A 82 -0.24 15.35 4.87
CA GLU A 82 -0.38 14.46 6.04
C GLU A 82 -0.91 13.08 5.64
N TYR A 83 -1.87 13.05 4.70
CA TYR A 83 -2.48 11.82 4.21
C TYR A 83 -2.12 11.58 2.75
N VAL A 84 -1.75 10.35 2.45
CA VAL A 84 -1.49 9.89 1.09
C VAL A 84 -2.49 8.81 0.73
N TYR A 85 -3.21 9.00 -0.38
CA TYR A 85 -4.04 7.98 -1.01
C TYR A 85 -3.33 7.45 -2.26
N THR A 86 -3.34 6.15 -2.49
CA THR A 86 -2.82 5.56 -3.73
C THR A 86 -3.84 4.63 -4.36
N ILE A 87 -3.92 4.70 -5.70
CA ILE A 87 -4.88 3.96 -6.52
C ILE A 87 -4.22 3.56 -7.84
N ASP A 88 -4.64 2.43 -8.42
CA ASP A 88 -4.18 1.99 -9.74
C ASP A 88 -5.02 2.62 -10.87
N ASP A 89 -4.41 2.80 -12.05
CA ASP A 89 -4.99 3.43 -13.23
C ASP A 89 -6.08 2.59 -13.96
N ASP A 90 -6.52 1.49 -13.38
CA ASP A 90 -7.63 0.64 -13.82
C ASP A 90 -8.69 0.42 -12.72
N CYS A 91 -8.68 1.30 -11.73
CA CYS A 91 -9.63 1.34 -10.63
C CYS A 91 -10.57 2.54 -10.75
N PHE A 92 -11.86 2.32 -10.58
CA PHE A 92 -12.95 3.29 -10.77
C PHE A 92 -13.79 3.43 -9.50
N PRO A 93 -14.57 4.50 -9.32
CA PRO A 93 -15.53 4.57 -8.23
C PRO A 93 -16.45 3.34 -8.24
N ALA A 94 -16.71 2.76 -7.06
CA ALA A 94 -17.68 1.70 -6.90
C ALA A 94 -19.08 2.30 -6.65
N GLU A 95 -20.11 1.48 -6.81
CA GLU A 95 -21.47 1.80 -6.36
C GLU A 95 -21.79 0.99 -5.10
N ASN A 96 -22.40 1.64 -4.13
CA ASN A 96 -22.95 0.98 -2.95
C ASN A 96 -24.24 0.20 -3.29
N PRO A 97 -24.82 -0.60 -2.37
CA PRO A 97 -26.05 -1.37 -2.65
C PRO A 97 -27.28 -0.51 -2.98
N GLU A 98 -27.28 0.75 -2.62
CA GLU A 98 -28.32 1.75 -2.94
C GLU A 98 -28.16 2.33 -4.36
N GLY A 99 -27.05 2.04 -5.05
CA GLY A 99 -26.73 2.54 -6.37
C GLY A 99 -26.12 3.95 -6.35
N GLU A 100 -25.56 4.36 -5.23
CA GLU A 100 -24.84 5.62 -5.08
C GLU A 100 -23.34 5.38 -5.27
N GLU A 101 -22.67 6.30 -5.92
CA GLU A 101 -21.22 6.24 -6.14
C GLU A 101 -20.46 6.51 -4.83
N VAL A 102 -19.46 5.67 -4.56
CA VAL A 102 -18.63 5.73 -3.34
C VAL A 102 -17.53 6.78 -3.50
N ASN A 103 -17.49 7.75 -2.61
CA ASN A 103 -16.34 8.64 -2.47
C ASN A 103 -15.24 7.97 -1.63
N ALA A 104 -14.41 7.15 -2.29
CA ALA A 104 -13.38 6.38 -1.62
C ALA A 104 -12.36 7.26 -0.89
N LEU A 105 -11.98 8.40 -1.46
CA LEU A 105 -11.05 9.33 -0.82
C LEU A 105 -11.59 9.85 0.52
N LYS A 106 -12.84 10.30 0.53
CA LYS A 106 -13.47 10.81 1.76
C LYS A 106 -13.56 9.73 2.85
N GLU A 107 -13.99 8.52 2.49
CA GLU A 107 -14.10 7.43 3.46
C GLU A 107 -12.74 6.98 4.00
N HIS A 108 -11.69 7.01 3.18
CA HIS A 108 -10.34 6.77 3.66
C HIS A 108 -9.89 7.83 4.68
N LEU A 109 -10.16 9.11 4.41
CA LEU A 109 -9.82 10.18 5.35
C LEU A 109 -10.59 10.03 6.67
N GLU A 110 -11.89 9.76 6.62
CA GLU A 110 -12.70 9.47 7.81
C GLU A 110 -12.13 8.27 8.59
N ASN A 111 -11.71 7.21 7.91
CA ASN A 111 -11.07 6.06 8.54
C ASN A 111 -9.74 6.41 9.23
N LEU A 112 -8.92 7.28 8.63
CA LEU A 112 -7.63 7.70 9.20
C LEU A 112 -7.79 8.67 10.37
N GLU A 113 -8.79 9.56 10.32
CA GLU A 113 -9.09 10.50 11.39
C GLU A 113 -9.71 9.83 12.62
N ASP A 114 -10.48 8.76 12.42
CA ASP A 114 -11.08 8.01 13.51
C ASP A 114 -10.07 7.06 14.17
N PRO A 115 -10.07 6.93 15.52
CA PRO A 115 -9.18 6.01 16.22
C PRO A 115 -9.47 4.56 15.88
N ALA A 116 -8.41 3.73 15.89
CA ALA A 116 -8.48 2.28 15.74
C ALA A 116 -8.43 1.57 17.10
N HIS A 117 -8.90 0.32 17.16
CA HIS A 117 -9.02 -0.47 18.38
C HIS A 117 -8.38 -1.86 18.25
N PRO A 118 -7.03 -1.95 18.08
CA PRO A 118 -6.36 -3.23 17.79
C PRO A 118 -6.26 -4.17 18.99
N HIS A 119 -6.42 -3.66 20.23
CA HIS A 119 -6.18 -4.44 21.44
C HIS A 119 -7.40 -5.17 22.00
N PHE A 120 -8.60 -4.85 21.51
CA PHE A 120 -9.82 -5.50 21.96
C PHE A 120 -10.85 -5.49 20.82
N PHE A 121 -11.22 -6.66 20.35
CA PHE A 121 -12.11 -6.78 19.19
C PHE A 121 -13.55 -6.40 19.58
N ASN A 122 -14.11 -5.40 18.87
CA ASN A 122 -15.51 -5.01 19.01
C ASN A 122 -16.38 -5.92 18.15
N THR A 123 -17.33 -6.64 18.76
CA THR A 123 -18.25 -7.52 18.06
C THR A 123 -19.52 -6.83 17.57
N LEU A 124 -19.64 -5.52 17.82
CA LEU A 124 -20.68 -4.67 17.29
C LEU A 124 -20.11 -3.86 16.13
N TYR A 125 -20.67 -4.01 14.95
CA TYR A 125 -20.17 -3.43 13.69
C TYR A 125 -20.82 -2.08 13.36
N ASP A 126 -21.17 -1.33 14.40
CA ASP A 126 -21.52 0.08 14.30
C ASP A 126 -20.49 0.92 15.10
N GLN A 127 -20.69 2.20 15.16
CA GLN A 127 -19.77 3.12 15.86
C GLN A 127 -19.80 3.00 17.39
N GLU A 128 -20.62 2.12 17.94
CA GLU A 128 -20.80 1.94 19.38
C GLU A 128 -20.04 0.72 19.91
N PHE A 129 -19.71 0.72 21.20
CA PHE A 129 -19.02 -0.38 21.83
C PHE A 129 -20.00 -1.41 22.41
N VAL A 130 -19.76 -2.69 22.08
CA VAL A 130 -20.53 -3.79 22.65
C VAL A 130 -20.39 -3.83 24.18
N ARG A 131 -21.43 -4.30 24.86
CA ARG A 131 -21.38 -4.55 26.30
C ARG A 131 -20.25 -5.53 26.65
N GLY A 132 -19.37 -5.12 27.57
CA GLY A 132 -18.16 -5.88 27.94
C GLY A 132 -16.89 -5.33 27.31
N TYR A 133 -17.00 -4.37 26.39
CA TYR A 133 -15.84 -3.64 25.89
C TYR A 133 -15.28 -2.75 27.01
N PRO A 134 -13.97 -2.89 27.40
CA PRO A 134 -13.41 -2.14 28.50
C PRO A 134 -13.42 -0.64 28.26
N PHE A 135 -13.86 0.16 29.21
CA PHE A 135 -13.86 1.62 29.11
C PHE A 135 -12.46 2.20 28.87
N SER A 136 -11.43 1.60 29.49
CA SER A 136 -10.03 2.02 29.35
C SER A 136 -9.44 1.76 27.93
N ARG A 137 -10.16 1.08 27.06
CA ARG A 137 -9.74 0.78 25.68
C ARG A 137 -10.56 1.53 24.62
N ARG A 138 -11.51 2.36 25.06
CA ARG A 138 -12.44 3.05 24.13
C ARG A 138 -11.83 4.29 23.47
N GLU A 139 -10.76 4.82 24.04
CA GLU A 139 -10.04 5.94 23.41
C GLU A 139 -9.39 5.52 22.09
N GLY A 140 -8.96 4.26 22.01
CA GLY A 140 -8.29 3.71 20.82
C GLY A 140 -6.86 4.23 20.66
N VAL A 141 -6.34 4.03 19.46
CA VAL A 141 -4.99 4.46 19.03
C VAL A 141 -5.08 5.18 17.69
N PRO A 142 -4.09 6.02 17.32
CA PRO A 142 -4.08 6.67 16.01
C PRO A 142 -4.14 5.64 14.88
N THR A 143 -4.92 5.91 13.84
CA THR A 143 -4.99 5.06 12.65
C THR A 143 -3.91 5.48 11.66
N ALA A 144 -3.00 4.57 11.35
CA ALA A 144 -1.91 4.82 10.41
C ALA A 144 -2.23 4.39 8.97
N ILE A 145 -3.06 3.36 8.81
CA ILE A 145 -3.39 2.78 7.49
C ILE A 145 -4.91 2.54 7.39
N SER A 146 -5.49 2.98 6.26
CA SER A 146 -6.83 2.63 5.80
C SER A 146 -6.73 1.84 4.50
N HIS A 147 -7.00 0.54 4.57
CA HIS A 147 -7.00 -0.38 3.44
C HIS A 147 -8.44 -0.61 2.97
N GLY A 148 -8.77 -0.14 1.76
CA GLY A 148 -10.07 -0.34 1.14
C GLY A 148 -10.18 -1.66 0.39
N LEU A 149 -11.40 -2.03 0.05
CA LEU A 149 -11.71 -3.24 -0.72
C LEU A 149 -12.05 -2.90 -2.18
N TRP A 150 -12.38 -3.92 -2.98
CA TRP A 150 -12.70 -3.75 -4.39
C TRP A 150 -13.81 -4.69 -4.83
N MET A 151 -14.58 -4.20 -5.78
CA MET A 151 -15.64 -4.91 -6.48
C MET A 151 -15.15 -5.39 -7.85
N HIS A 152 -15.92 -6.22 -8.50
CA HIS A 152 -15.80 -6.74 -9.86
C HIS A 152 -14.63 -7.72 -9.99
N ILE A 153 -13.43 -7.33 -10.45
CA ILE A 153 -12.33 -8.26 -10.67
C ILE A 153 -11.54 -8.44 -9.38
N PRO A 154 -11.53 -9.63 -8.77
CA PRO A 154 -10.78 -9.87 -7.55
C PRO A 154 -9.27 -9.94 -7.82
N ASP A 155 -8.48 -9.44 -6.88
CA ASP A 155 -7.04 -9.62 -6.86
C ASP A 155 -6.69 -11.01 -6.32
N PHE A 156 -6.77 -12.01 -7.18
CA PHE A 156 -6.39 -13.37 -6.86
C PHE A 156 -4.94 -13.65 -7.25
N ASP A 157 -4.28 -14.51 -6.49
CA ASP A 157 -3.05 -15.16 -6.94
C ASP A 157 -3.26 -15.97 -8.24
N ALA A 158 -2.20 -16.21 -8.97
CA ALA A 158 -2.28 -16.87 -10.27
C ALA A 158 -2.87 -18.30 -10.22
N PRO A 159 -2.59 -19.14 -9.21
CA PRO A 159 -3.28 -20.43 -9.05
C PRO A 159 -4.79 -20.28 -8.90
N THR A 160 -5.26 -19.32 -8.09
CA THR A 160 -6.70 -19.07 -7.90
C THR A 160 -7.33 -18.52 -9.17
N GLN A 161 -6.66 -17.59 -9.88
CA GLN A 161 -7.13 -17.09 -11.19
C GLN A 161 -7.31 -18.22 -12.20
N MET A 162 -6.40 -19.21 -12.20
CA MET A 162 -6.49 -20.37 -13.10
C MET A 162 -7.74 -21.22 -12.82
N VAL A 163 -8.12 -21.38 -11.56
CA VAL A 163 -9.29 -22.23 -11.18
C VAL A 163 -10.59 -21.43 -11.18
N LYS A 164 -10.53 -20.10 -11.03
CA LYS A 164 -11.70 -19.19 -10.96
C LYS A 164 -11.61 -18.05 -12.00
N PRO A 165 -11.42 -18.35 -13.30
CA PRO A 165 -11.06 -17.33 -14.30
C PRO A 165 -12.15 -16.28 -14.56
N ASN A 166 -13.41 -16.56 -14.22
CA ASN A 166 -14.55 -15.68 -14.47
C ASN A 166 -15.22 -15.21 -13.17
N HIS A 167 -14.56 -15.41 -12.04
CA HIS A 167 -15.11 -14.92 -10.78
C HIS A 167 -15.21 -13.39 -10.79
N ARG A 168 -16.28 -12.87 -10.21
CA ARG A 168 -16.48 -11.44 -9.99
C ARG A 168 -16.92 -11.24 -8.54
N ASN A 169 -16.29 -10.28 -7.90
CA ASN A 169 -16.68 -9.87 -6.55
C ASN A 169 -17.89 -8.92 -6.68
N THR A 170 -19.04 -9.35 -6.16
CA THR A 170 -20.31 -8.62 -6.22
C THR A 170 -20.85 -8.28 -4.83
N ASP A 171 -20.22 -8.81 -3.79
CA ASP A 171 -20.66 -8.59 -2.42
C ASP A 171 -20.07 -7.27 -1.90
N TYR A 172 -20.94 -6.38 -1.47
CA TYR A 172 -20.59 -5.15 -0.76
C TYR A 172 -20.94 -5.33 0.71
N VAL A 173 -19.97 -5.18 1.57
CA VAL A 173 -20.14 -5.28 3.02
C VAL A 173 -19.76 -3.95 3.64
N ASP A 174 -20.74 -3.20 4.10
CA ASP A 174 -20.54 -1.87 4.69
C ASP A 174 -20.01 -2.01 6.13
N ILE A 175 -18.72 -2.27 6.24
CA ILE A 175 -18.02 -2.47 7.50
C ILE A 175 -16.59 -1.93 7.39
N VAL A 176 -16.14 -1.24 8.44
CA VAL A 176 -14.73 -0.96 8.71
C VAL A 176 -14.30 -1.72 9.96
N GLN A 177 -13.20 -2.44 9.88
CA GLN A 177 -12.66 -3.20 11.00
C GLN A 177 -11.20 -2.82 11.27
N THR A 178 -10.85 -2.70 12.56
CA THR A 178 -9.45 -2.65 12.96
C THR A 178 -8.84 -4.05 12.92
N ILE A 179 -7.70 -4.19 12.25
CA ILE A 179 -6.93 -5.43 12.27
C ILE A 179 -6.26 -5.56 13.64
N PRO A 180 -6.49 -6.65 14.38
CA PRO A 180 -5.92 -6.82 15.72
C PRO A 180 -4.39 -6.86 15.72
N ASN A 181 -3.78 -6.43 16.82
CA ASN A 181 -2.34 -6.60 17.03
C ASN A 181 -1.92 -8.08 16.90
N GLY A 182 -0.75 -8.31 16.32
CA GLY A 182 -0.22 -9.64 16.05
C GLY A 182 -0.93 -10.38 14.91
N THR A 183 -1.82 -9.71 14.16
CA THR A 183 -2.50 -10.31 13.01
C THR A 183 -1.95 -9.72 11.72
N MET A 184 -1.34 -10.55 10.90
CA MET A 184 -0.88 -10.17 9.56
C MET A 184 -2.04 -10.09 8.57
N PHE A 185 -1.90 -9.26 7.54
CA PHE A 185 -2.88 -9.15 6.46
C PHE A 185 -2.19 -8.87 5.12
N PRO A 186 -2.77 -9.28 3.99
CA PRO A 186 -2.27 -8.94 2.67
C PRO A 186 -2.74 -7.52 2.30
N MET A 187 -1.88 -6.52 2.42
CA MET A 187 -2.18 -5.16 1.96
C MET A 187 -2.28 -5.15 0.43
N CYS A 188 -3.16 -4.31 -0.10
CA CYS A 188 -3.29 -4.10 -1.53
C CYS A 188 -3.15 -2.62 -1.87
N GLY A 189 -2.26 -2.29 -2.80
CA GLY A 189 -1.93 -0.91 -3.18
C GLY A 189 -2.94 -0.26 -4.12
N MET A 190 -3.93 -1.00 -4.64
CA MET A 190 -4.91 -0.43 -5.58
C MET A 190 -6.00 0.41 -4.91
N ASN A 191 -6.16 0.35 -3.59
CA ASN A 191 -7.11 1.14 -2.80
C ASN A 191 -6.60 1.30 -1.36
N LEU A 192 -5.66 2.22 -1.17
CA LEU A 192 -4.89 2.32 0.05
C LEU A 192 -4.66 3.78 0.42
N ALA A 193 -4.94 4.14 1.67
CA ALA A 193 -4.51 5.42 2.23
C ALA A 193 -3.75 5.23 3.54
N PHE A 194 -2.83 6.15 3.82
CA PHE A 194 -2.04 6.10 5.05
C PHE A 194 -1.70 7.51 5.56
N ASN A 195 -1.49 7.61 6.86
CA ASN A 195 -0.93 8.81 7.48
C ASN A 195 0.59 8.78 7.27
N ARG A 196 1.07 9.75 6.50
CA ARG A 196 2.47 9.87 6.08
C ARG A 196 3.42 10.10 7.25
N GLU A 197 3.00 10.89 8.23
CA GLU A 197 3.82 11.18 9.40
C GLU A 197 3.98 9.96 10.32
N LEU A 198 2.92 9.17 10.47
CA LEU A 198 2.93 8.01 11.34
C LEU A 198 3.69 6.82 10.75
N ILE A 199 3.47 6.49 9.45
CA ILE A 199 3.91 5.22 8.88
C ILE A 199 4.62 5.32 7.52
N GLY A 200 4.64 6.49 6.90
CA GLY A 200 5.14 6.67 5.53
C GLY A 200 6.56 6.14 5.31
N ALA A 201 7.44 6.25 6.31
CA ALA A 201 8.80 5.72 6.23
C ALA A 201 8.87 4.21 5.93
N SER A 202 7.83 3.43 6.24
CA SER A 202 7.77 1.99 5.98
C SER A 202 6.97 1.62 4.72
N MET A 203 6.42 2.61 4.00
CA MET A 203 5.66 2.40 2.78
C MET A 203 6.55 2.20 1.54
N TYR A 204 7.58 1.40 1.70
CA TYR A 204 8.46 0.98 0.61
C TYR A 204 8.00 -0.38 0.06
N PHE A 205 7.56 -0.39 -1.18
CA PHE A 205 7.01 -1.59 -1.83
C PHE A 205 8.08 -2.59 -2.31
N GLY A 206 9.33 -2.34 -1.96
CA GLY A 206 10.45 -3.26 -2.21
C GLY A 206 10.94 -3.28 -3.64
N LEU A 207 11.79 -4.26 -3.93
CA LEU A 207 12.40 -4.49 -5.24
C LEU A 207 11.64 -5.58 -5.99
N MET A 208 10.82 -5.17 -6.95
CA MET A 208 9.94 -6.07 -7.73
C MET A 208 10.11 -5.86 -9.24
N GLY A 209 9.50 -6.70 -10.05
CA GLY A 209 9.38 -6.50 -11.49
C GLY A 209 10.65 -6.80 -12.27
N GLU A 210 11.13 -5.85 -13.10
CA GLU A 210 12.23 -6.12 -14.03
C GLU A 210 13.58 -6.30 -13.33
N GLY A 211 14.18 -7.46 -13.53
CA GLY A 211 15.49 -7.80 -12.96
C GLY A 211 15.40 -8.53 -11.62
N TYR A 212 14.24 -8.54 -10.98
CA TYR A 212 14.05 -9.17 -9.69
C TYR A 212 13.32 -10.53 -9.77
N PRO A 213 13.53 -11.39 -8.76
CA PRO A 213 13.05 -12.79 -8.84
C PRO A 213 11.55 -12.96 -8.62
N TRP A 214 10.87 -11.96 -8.12
CA TRP A 214 9.42 -11.94 -7.89
C TRP A 214 8.78 -10.62 -8.29
N GLY A 215 7.46 -10.57 -8.31
CA GLY A 215 6.64 -9.38 -8.54
C GLY A 215 5.22 -9.65 -8.10
N ARG A 216 4.40 -8.61 -8.01
CA ARG A 216 3.04 -8.66 -7.48
C ARG A 216 2.97 -9.05 -5.99
N TYR A 217 4.03 -8.75 -5.25
CA TYR A 217 4.12 -8.86 -3.80
C TYR A 217 4.60 -7.53 -3.17
N ASP A 218 4.66 -6.50 -3.97
CA ASP A 218 5.15 -5.16 -3.63
C ASP A 218 4.34 -4.53 -2.50
N ASP A 219 3.04 -4.42 -2.67
CA ASP A 219 2.09 -3.92 -1.68
C ASP A 219 1.99 -4.85 -0.44
N MET A 220 2.02 -6.17 -0.65
CA MET A 220 2.04 -7.13 0.46
C MET A 220 3.31 -7.00 1.30
N TRP A 221 4.49 -6.85 0.66
CA TRP A 221 5.75 -6.61 1.36
C TRP A 221 5.67 -5.37 2.25
N ALA A 222 5.23 -4.24 1.68
CA ALA A 222 5.04 -3.02 2.46
C ALA A 222 4.03 -3.19 3.59
N GLY A 223 2.96 -3.94 3.34
CA GLY A 223 1.93 -4.25 4.33
C GLY A 223 2.46 -5.06 5.51
N TRP A 224 3.31 -6.07 5.27
CA TRP A 224 3.94 -6.85 6.33
C TRP A 224 4.90 -5.99 7.15
N CYS A 225 5.77 -5.20 6.48
CA CYS A 225 6.68 -4.27 7.15
C CYS A 225 5.91 -3.25 8.00
N SER A 226 4.92 -2.59 7.41
CA SER A 226 4.14 -1.56 8.10
C SER A 226 3.30 -2.11 9.23
N LYS A 227 2.74 -3.33 9.08
CA LYS A 227 1.90 -3.93 10.12
C LYS A 227 2.67 -4.22 11.41
N VAL A 228 3.87 -4.83 11.32
CA VAL A 228 4.67 -5.11 12.51
C VAL A 228 5.18 -3.81 13.16
N ILE A 229 5.43 -2.76 12.38
CA ILE A 229 5.80 -1.44 12.89
C ILE A 229 4.60 -0.77 13.57
N CYS A 230 3.40 -0.81 12.98
CA CYS A 230 2.18 -0.33 13.61
C CYS A 230 1.92 -1.02 14.94
N ASP A 231 2.10 -2.34 14.99
CA ASP A 231 1.90 -3.12 16.22
C ASP A 231 2.89 -2.72 17.32
N HIS A 232 4.14 -2.43 16.97
CA HIS A 232 5.17 -1.99 17.92
C HIS A 232 4.92 -0.57 18.43
N LEU A 233 4.53 0.36 17.54
CA LEU A 233 4.34 1.78 17.86
C LEU A 233 2.92 2.10 18.39
N ASP A 234 2.09 1.09 18.55
CA ASP A 234 0.70 1.25 18.98
C ASP A 234 -0.13 2.11 18.02
N TYR A 235 -0.01 1.84 16.72
CA TYR A 235 -0.81 2.44 15.66
C TYR A 235 -1.83 1.43 15.12
N GLY A 236 -2.95 1.94 14.61
CA GLY A 236 -4.01 1.12 14.05
C GLY A 236 -3.92 0.93 12.53
N VAL A 237 -4.38 -0.22 12.10
CA VAL A 237 -4.61 -0.54 10.69
C VAL A 237 -6.08 -0.93 10.54
N LYS A 238 -6.80 -0.26 9.64
CA LYS A 238 -8.20 -0.55 9.32
C LYS A 238 -8.33 -1.18 7.94
N THR A 239 -9.34 -2.03 7.78
CA THR A 239 -9.74 -2.60 6.49
C THR A 239 -11.27 -2.68 6.39
N GLY A 240 -11.78 -2.66 5.15
CA GLY A 240 -13.22 -2.68 4.87
C GLY A 240 -13.60 -1.65 3.81
N THR A 241 -14.65 -0.86 4.05
CA THR A 241 -14.93 0.29 3.20
C THR A 241 -13.81 1.33 3.30
N PRO A 242 -13.54 2.09 2.22
CA PRO A 242 -14.30 2.18 0.98
C PRO A 242 -14.02 1.06 -0.02
N TYR A 243 -14.97 0.86 -0.92
CA TYR A 243 -14.77 0.03 -2.10
C TYR A 243 -14.42 0.87 -3.33
N ILE A 244 -13.60 0.29 -4.19
CA ILE A 244 -13.41 0.73 -5.58
C ILE A 244 -13.88 -0.37 -6.52
N ARG A 245 -14.02 -0.08 -7.82
CA ARG A 245 -14.33 -1.05 -8.86
C ARG A 245 -13.09 -1.32 -9.72
N HIS A 246 -12.54 -2.51 -9.63
CA HIS A 246 -11.36 -2.94 -10.40
C HIS A 246 -11.79 -3.60 -11.71
N GLU A 247 -11.35 -3.09 -12.86
CA GLU A 247 -11.86 -3.52 -14.17
C GLU A 247 -10.91 -4.36 -15.01
N LYS A 248 -9.61 -4.35 -14.74
CA LYS A 248 -8.64 -5.01 -15.61
C LYS A 248 -8.15 -6.33 -15.06
N ALA A 249 -8.54 -7.40 -15.72
CA ALA A 249 -8.00 -8.73 -15.44
C ALA A 249 -6.63 -8.92 -16.12
N SER A 250 -5.63 -9.27 -15.34
CA SER A 250 -4.35 -9.76 -15.82
C SER A 250 -4.43 -11.26 -16.15
N HIS A 251 -3.51 -11.73 -17.01
CA HIS A 251 -3.53 -13.12 -17.42
C HIS A 251 -2.75 -14.03 -16.45
N TRP A 252 -3.40 -15.05 -15.89
CA TRP A 252 -2.83 -15.92 -14.87
C TRP A 252 -1.43 -16.50 -15.20
N LYS A 253 -1.15 -16.83 -16.48
CA LYS A 253 0.19 -17.35 -16.88
C LYS A 253 1.29 -16.31 -16.73
N SER A 254 0.98 -15.03 -16.98
CA SER A 254 1.91 -13.91 -16.77
C SER A 254 2.13 -13.71 -15.29
N ASN A 255 1.04 -13.70 -14.53
CA ASN A 255 1.08 -13.52 -13.08
C ASN A 255 1.85 -14.65 -12.40
N PHE A 256 1.60 -15.91 -12.76
CA PHE A 256 2.33 -17.04 -12.18
C PHE A 256 3.85 -16.97 -12.38
N LYS A 257 4.31 -16.41 -13.51
CA LYS A 257 5.75 -16.21 -13.72
C LYS A 257 6.36 -15.23 -12.74
N LYS A 258 5.61 -14.19 -12.36
CA LYS A 258 6.02 -13.16 -11.41
C LYS A 258 5.88 -13.66 -9.96
N GLU A 259 4.79 -14.33 -9.63
CA GLU A 259 4.41 -14.74 -8.28
C GLU A 259 5.09 -16.01 -7.77
N LYS A 260 5.56 -16.87 -8.69
CA LYS A 260 6.01 -18.23 -8.36
C LYS A 260 6.98 -18.32 -7.18
N LYS A 261 7.97 -17.43 -7.08
CA LYS A 261 8.87 -17.41 -5.92
C LYS A 261 8.17 -16.88 -4.67
N GLY A 262 7.38 -15.81 -4.79
CA GLY A 262 6.63 -15.24 -3.69
C GLY A 262 5.66 -16.23 -3.03
N ILE A 263 4.97 -17.06 -3.84
CA ILE A 263 4.07 -18.13 -3.32
C ILE A 263 4.83 -19.11 -2.42
N LEU A 264 6.09 -19.39 -2.72
CA LEU A 264 6.91 -20.28 -1.90
C LEU A 264 7.52 -19.54 -0.72
N TRP A 265 8.08 -18.36 -0.96
CA TRP A 265 8.76 -17.57 0.06
C TRP A 265 7.84 -17.06 1.16
N GLN A 266 6.58 -16.74 0.86
CA GLN A 266 5.64 -16.27 1.89
C GLN A 266 5.49 -17.25 3.06
N GLU A 267 5.64 -18.57 2.82
CA GLU A 267 5.56 -19.59 3.87
C GLU A 267 6.72 -19.49 4.89
N GLU A 268 7.83 -18.84 4.50
CA GLU A 268 9.00 -18.58 5.35
C GLU A 268 9.03 -17.12 5.84
N ILE A 269 8.62 -16.18 4.99
CA ILE A 269 8.61 -14.75 5.29
C ILE A 269 7.55 -14.39 6.35
N ILE A 270 6.34 -14.96 6.27
CA ILE A 270 5.29 -14.64 7.25
C ILE A 270 5.69 -15.03 8.67
N PRO A 271 6.23 -16.25 8.94
CA PRO A 271 6.77 -16.58 10.27
C PRO A 271 7.88 -15.65 10.78
N PHE A 272 8.71 -15.08 9.88
CA PHE A 272 9.68 -14.05 10.26
C PHE A 272 8.95 -12.79 10.77
N PHE A 273 7.98 -12.26 10.03
CA PHE A 273 7.24 -11.09 10.46
C PHE A 273 6.41 -11.32 11.73
N GLU A 274 5.88 -12.52 11.95
CA GLU A 274 5.15 -12.87 13.16
C GLU A 274 6.05 -12.93 14.43
N GLN A 275 7.36 -13.03 14.24
CA GLN A 275 8.34 -13.16 15.34
C GLN A 275 9.24 -11.93 15.49
N VAL A 276 9.18 -10.98 14.56
CA VAL A 276 10.04 -9.80 14.63
C VAL A 276 9.70 -8.96 15.86
N GLU A 277 10.72 -8.61 16.63
CA GLU A 277 10.62 -7.69 17.77
C GLU A 277 11.55 -6.51 17.54
N PHE A 278 11.14 -5.32 17.95
CA PHE A 278 11.94 -4.11 17.85
C PHE A 278 12.50 -3.71 19.20
N SER A 279 13.62 -2.99 19.17
CA SER A 279 14.19 -2.40 20.38
C SER A 279 13.33 -1.26 20.94
N GLU A 280 13.47 -0.96 22.23
CA GLU A 280 12.76 0.18 22.86
C GLU A 280 13.19 1.54 22.28
N GLU A 281 14.38 1.61 21.67
CA GLU A 281 14.91 2.79 20.99
C GLU A 281 14.27 3.05 19.61
N ALA A 282 13.61 2.04 19.02
CA ALA A 282 12.88 2.14 17.77
C ALA A 282 11.48 2.75 18.02
N ASP A 283 11.42 4.03 18.37
CA ASP A 283 10.25 4.78 18.79
C ASP A 283 9.56 5.58 17.64
N THR A 284 10.02 5.41 16.40
CA THR A 284 9.43 5.98 15.19
C THR A 284 9.41 4.96 14.06
N ALA A 285 8.50 5.13 13.08
CA ALA A 285 8.42 4.25 11.91
C ALA A 285 9.76 4.17 11.16
N LEU A 286 10.47 5.28 11.03
CA LEU A 286 11.78 5.31 10.38
C LEU A 286 12.83 4.46 11.12
N LYS A 287 12.89 4.57 12.45
CA LYS A 287 13.83 3.76 13.25
C LYS A 287 13.47 2.29 13.22
N CYS A 288 12.18 1.96 13.36
CA CYS A 288 11.70 0.59 13.20
C CYS A 288 12.05 0.02 11.82
N TYR A 289 11.85 0.81 10.76
CA TYR A 289 12.11 0.37 9.40
C TYR A 289 13.62 0.12 9.14
N ARG A 290 14.50 0.95 9.70
CA ARG A 290 15.95 0.71 9.66
C ARG A 290 16.35 -0.56 10.42
N GLU A 291 15.79 -0.78 11.61
CA GLU A 291 16.04 -2.00 12.38
C GLU A 291 15.49 -3.23 11.65
N LEU A 292 14.30 -3.12 11.03
CA LEU A 292 13.73 -4.18 10.21
C LEU A 292 14.62 -4.55 9.02
N ALA A 293 15.23 -3.55 8.36
CA ALA A 293 16.14 -3.80 7.25
C ALA A 293 17.36 -4.64 7.67
N GLU A 294 17.92 -4.40 8.88
CA GLU A 294 19.00 -5.25 9.42
C GLU A 294 18.52 -6.68 9.66
N LYS A 295 17.33 -6.86 10.25
CA LYS A 295 16.76 -8.19 10.51
C LYS A 295 16.44 -8.94 9.22
N VAL A 296 15.92 -8.25 8.20
CA VAL A 296 15.71 -8.82 6.85
C VAL A 296 17.03 -9.34 6.27
N LYS A 297 18.11 -8.56 6.40
CA LYS A 297 19.44 -8.98 5.94
C LYS A 297 19.94 -10.20 6.71
N GLU A 298 19.79 -10.20 8.04
CA GLU A 298 20.32 -11.26 8.91
C GLU A 298 19.58 -12.59 8.75
N GLU A 299 18.26 -12.56 8.60
CA GLU A 299 17.42 -13.75 8.67
C GLU A 299 16.93 -14.22 7.29
N LEU A 300 16.49 -13.29 6.41
CA LEU A 300 15.88 -13.69 5.13
C LEU A 300 16.91 -13.97 4.03
N THR A 301 18.18 -13.55 4.17
CA THR A 301 19.24 -13.90 3.21
C THR A 301 19.46 -15.43 3.15
N GLU A 302 19.10 -16.18 4.19
CA GLU A 302 19.12 -17.66 4.17
C GLU A 302 18.12 -18.25 3.15
N ILE A 303 17.06 -17.53 2.81
CA ILE A 303 16.06 -17.96 1.82
C ILE A 303 16.57 -17.72 0.39
N ASP A 304 17.11 -16.52 0.13
CA ASP A 304 17.64 -16.13 -1.19
C ASP A 304 18.52 -14.87 -1.02
N ASP A 305 19.66 -14.81 -1.73
CA ASP A 305 20.59 -13.65 -1.71
C ASP A 305 19.89 -12.33 -2.11
N TYR A 306 18.74 -12.39 -2.78
CA TYR A 306 17.90 -11.23 -3.09
C TYR A 306 17.56 -10.38 -1.85
N PHE A 307 17.36 -11.01 -0.69
CA PHE A 307 17.00 -10.28 0.53
C PHE A 307 18.15 -9.45 1.10
N GLU A 308 19.41 -9.74 0.76
CA GLU A 308 20.54 -8.84 1.07
C GLU A 308 20.43 -7.54 0.26
N GLU A 309 20.11 -7.64 -1.05
CA GLU A 309 19.91 -6.47 -1.92
C GLU A 309 18.67 -5.67 -1.51
N LEU A 310 17.57 -6.36 -1.17
CA LEU A 310 16.36 -5.72 -0.68
C LEU A 310 16.60 -4.96 0.63
N ALA A 311 17.34 -5.55 1.57
CA ALA A 311 17.69 -4.89 2.83
C ALA A 311 18.53 -3.62 2.62
N GLU A 312 19.44 -3.63 1.66
CA GLU A 312 20.21 -2.44 1.28
C GLU A 312 19.30 -1.37 0.67
N ALA A 313 18.37 -1.77 -0.21
CA ALA A 313 17.38 -0.85 -0.76
C ALA A 313 16.49 -0.23 0.33
N MET A 314 16.08 -1.01 1.34
CA MET A 314 15.33 -0.52 2.49
C MET A 314 16.08 0.56 3.28
N LYS A 315 17.39 0.41 3.46
CA LYS A 315 18.25 1.40 4.14
C LYS A 315 18.36 2.69 3.32
N ILE A 316 18.64 2.56 2.02
CA ILE A 316 18.72 3.72 1.13
C ILE A 316 17.36 4.45 1.09
N TRP A 317 16.27 3.70 1.01
CA TRP A 317 14.92 4.28 1.10
C TRP A 317 14.72 5.07 2.39
N ALA A 318 15.09 4.50 3.53
CA ALA A 318 14.98 5.17 4.82
C ALA A 318 15.79 6.47 4.88
N ASP A 319 16.99 6.49 4.28
CA ASP A 319 17.85 7.69 4.20
C ASP A 319 17.25 8.75 3.26
N LYS A 320 16.66 8.35 2.13
CA LYS A 320 15.94 9.28 1.23
C LYS A 320 14.69 9.84 1.91
N TRP A 321 13.91 8.99 2.59
CA TRP A 321 12.74 9.41 3.35
C TRP A 321 13.09 10.46 4.42
N GLU A 322 14.11 10.21 5.22
CA GLU A 322 14.58 11.14 6.24
C GLU A 322 14.96 12.48 5.62
N LYS A 323 15.76 12.47 4.56
CA LYS A 323 16.22 13.68 3.86
C LYS A 323 15.06 14.54 3.32
N GLU A 324 14.05 13.91 2.71
CA GLU A 324 12.87 14.62 2.18
C GLU A 324 11.95 15.17 3.29
N ASN A 325 12.07 14.63 4.52
CA ASN A 325 11.23 14.99 5.67
C ASN A 325 11.96 15.79 6.76
N GLU A 326 13.22 16.15 6.58
CA GLU A 326 14.01 16.98 7.54
C GLU A 326 13.71 18.48 7.49
N ASN A 327 12.70 18.98 6.76
CA ASN A 327 12.36 20.40 6.60
C ASN A 327 11.28 20.89 7.55
#